data_1dd0fdf5019f76a3eeb6a967b47c6da6
#
_entry.id   1dd0fdf5019f76a3eeb6a967b47c6da6
#
_cell.length_a   1.000
_cell.length_b   1.000
_cell.length_c   1.000
_cell.angle_alpha   90.00
_cell.angle_beta   90.00
_cell.angle_gamma   90.00
#
_symmetry.space_group_name_H-M   'P 1'
#
loop_
_entity.id
_entity.type
_entity.pdbx_description
1 polymer ?
#
loop_
_entity_poly.entity_id
_entity_poly.type
_entity_poly.pdbx_seq_one_letter_code
_entity_poly.pdbx_strand_id
1 'polypeptide(L)'
;LVQLCEALRPETVFLDIPLRYLDGLSAAAYLRKEHLAELVFFVTGRSDERLVSAARDLGAGGYLVKPVTEKQLLPGLAAALARNRAMERIRQDCAEVERQISEHRTLERAKCAVMEREKLNAGDALDFLRRVAEEKRMPLLKIAELFTALPGASPEQ
;
A
#
# COMPACT_ATOMS: atom_id res chain seq x y z
N LEU A 1 -16.31 9.14 17.81
CA LEU A 1 -15.80 7.99 17.07
C LEU A 1 -14.38 8.23 16.61
N VAL A 2 -14.12 9.23 15.75
CA VAL A 2 -12.78 9.49 15.15
C VAL A 2 -11.70 9.65 16.22
N GLN A 3 -11.89 10.55 17.18
CA GLN A 3 -10.93 10.76 18.29
C GLN A 3 -10.62 9.46 19.06
N LEU A 4 -11.61 8.59 19.22
CA LEU A 4 -11.42 7.31 19.89
C LEU A 4 -10.57 6.35 19.04
N CYS A 5 -10.79 6.33 17.73
CA CYS A 5 -9.97 5.53 16.81
C CYS A 5 -8.55 6.07 16.69
N GLU A 6 -8.36 7.39 16.71
CA GLU A 6 -7.02 8.01 16.77
C GLU A 6 -6.23 7.59 17.99
N ALA A 7 -6.90 7.56 19.16
CA ALA A 7 -6.27 7.21 20.44
C ALA A 7 -6.01 5.70 20.58
N LEU A 8 -6.95 4.85 20.16
CA LEU A 8 -6.90 3.41 20.40
C LEU A 8 -6.30 2.60 19.25
N ARG A 9 -6.31 3.14 18.02
CA ARG A 9 -5.88 2.43 16.80
C ARG A 9 -6.45 1.01 16.71
N PRO A 10 -7.79 0.85 16.74
CA PRO A 10 -8.41 -0.45 16.80
C PRO A 10 -8.19 -1.24 15.51
N GLU A 11 -7.98 -2.56 15.63
CA GLU A 11 -7.94 -3.46 14.47
C GLU A 11 -9.30 -3.51 13.75
N THR A 12 -10.39 -3.50 14.52
CA THR A 12 -11.76 -3.57 13.96
C THR A 12 -12.69 -2.58 14.63
N VAL A 13 -13.50 -1.91 13.80
CA VAL A 13 -14.55 -0.99 14.24
C VAL A 13 -15.90 -1.48 13.75
N PHE A 14 -16.89 -1.57 14.67
CA PHE A 14 -18.27 -1.87 14.34
C PHE A 14 -19.07 -0.57 14.30
N LEU A 15 -19.70 -0.28 13.15
CA LEU A 15 -20.48 0.93 12.93
C LEU A 15 -21.94 0.60 12.67
N ASP A 16 -22.82 1.28 13.38
CA ASP A 16 -24.23 1.33 12.98
C ASP A 16 -24.41 2.36 11.86
N ILE A 17 -25.13 2.01 10.80
CA ILE A 17 -25.32 2.92 9.65
C ILE A 17 -26.17 4.14 10.03
N PRO A 18 -27.30 4.03 10.77
CA PRO A 18 -28.01 5.19 11.26
C PRO A 18 -27.36 5.78 12.51
N LEU A 19 -26.19 6.42 12.36
CA LEU A 19 -25.62 7.22 13.43
C LEU A 19 -26.37 8.55 13.54
N ARG A 20 -26.68 8.99 14.77
CA ARG A 20 -27.52 10.17 15.03
C ARG A 20 -27.00 11.48 14.43
N TYR A 21 -25.69 11.62 14.20
CA TYR A 21 -25.06 12.86 13.80
C TYR A 21 -24.07 12.72 12.64
N LEU A 22 -23.83 11.51 12.17
CA LEU A 22 -22.90 11.24 11.08
C LEU A 22 -23.40 10.03 10.30
N ASP A 23 -23.37 10.11 8.98
CA ASP A 23 -23.60 8.94 8.14
C ASP A 23 -22.48 7.91 8.38
N GLY A 24 -22.88 6.70 8.80
CA GLY A 24 -21.92 5.62 9.08
C GLY A 24 -21.00 5.28 7.90
N LEU A 25 -21.49 5.45 6.67
CA LEU A 25 -20.69 5.26 5.46
C LEU A 25 -19.58 6.32 5.34
N SER A 26 -19.92 7.59 5.59
CA SER A 26 -18.94 8.69 5.58
C SER A 26 -17.91 8.52 6.69
N ALA A 27 -18.34 8.07 7.87
CA ALA A 27 -17.41 7.74 8.97
C ALA A 27 -16.45 6.61 8.60
N ALA A 28 -16.97 5.54 7.99
CA ALA A 28 -16.14 4.42 7.53
C ALA A 28 -15.14 4.84 6.46
N ALA A 29 -15.56 5.66 5.49
CA ALA A 29 -14.69 6.21 4.46
C ALA A 29 -13.53 7.01 5.06
N TYR A 30 -13.82 7.85 6.06
CA TYR A 30 -12.82 8.63 6.77
C TYR A 30 -11.83 7.74 7.54
N LEU A 31 -12.35 6.79 8.35
CA LEU A 31 -11.50 5.89 9.13
C LEU A 31 -10.52 5.11 8.25
N ARG A 32 -10.95 4.71 7.05
CA ARG A 32 -10.10 4.01 6.09
C ARG A 32 -9.09 4.91 5.42
N LYS A 33 -9.52 6.11 4.98
CA LYS A 33 -8.65 7.09 4.36
C LYS A 33 -7.48 7.47 5.27
N GLU A 34 -7.77 7.69 6.53
CA GLU A 34 -6.78 8.09 7.54
C GLU A 34 -6.11 6.90 8.25
N HIS A 35 -6.36 5.66 7.77
CA HIS A 35 -5.81 4.42 8.36
C HIS A 35 -6.01 4.32 9.89
N LEU A 36 -7.19 4.74 10.37
CA LEU A 36 -7.54 4.73 11.79
C LEU A 36 -8.12 3.40 12.29
N ALA A 37 -8.49 2.51 11.38
CA ALA A 37 -8.89 1.14 11.67
C ALA A 37 -8.53 0.22 10.49
N GLU A 38 -8.14 -1.01 10.77
CA GLU A 38 -7.83 -1.99 9.71
C GLU A 38 -9.10 -2.49 9.03
N LEU A 39 -10.13 -2.75 9.80
CA LEU A 39 -11.42 -3.24 9.32
C LEU A 39 -12.57 -2.43 9.89
N VAL A 40 -13.56 -2.19 9.04
CA VAL A 40 -14.84 -1.62 9.45
C VAL A 40 -15.96 -2.60 9.12
N PHE A 41 -16.73 -2.99 10.14
CA PHE A 41 -17.96 -3.78 10.01
C PHE A 41 -19.15 -2.88 10.19
N PHE A 42 -20.12 -3.01 9.30
CA PHE A 42 -21.42 -2.39 9.49
C PHE A 42 -22.37 -3.33 10.22
N VAL A 43 -23.04 -2.80 11.25
CA VAL A 43 -24.07 -3.51 12.03
C VAL A 43 -25.34 -2.66 11.99
N THR A 44 -26.40 -3.16 11.36
CA THR A 44 -27.60 -2.35 11.15
C THR A 44 -28.88 -3.15 11.37
N GLY A 45 -29.97 -2.47 11.73
CA GLY A 45 -31.30 -3.08 11.85
C GLY A 45 -32.03 -3.24 10.51
N ARG A 46 -31.46 -2.80 9.39
CA ARG A 46 -32.06 -2.89 8.05
C ARG A 46 -31.15 -3.62 7.08
N SER A 47 -31.69 -4.54 6.31
CA SER A 47 -31.02 -5.09 5.12
C SER A 47 -31.52 -4.32 3.90
N ASP A 48 -30.73 -3.37 3.42
CA ASP A 48 -30.97 -2.63 2.18
C ASP A 48 -29.83 -2.95 1.21
N GLU A 49 -30.15 -3.44 0.03
CA GLU A 49 -29.15 -3.79 -0.99
C GLU A 49 -28.24 -2.63 -1.37
N ARG A 50 -28.79 -1.39 -1.35
CA ARG A 50 -28.01 -0.18 -1.62
C ARG A 50 -26.93 0.04 -0.56
N LEU A 51 -27.29 -0.17 0.72
CA LEU A 51 -26.33 -0.05 1.83
C LEU A 51 -25.27 -1.15 1.80
N VAL A 52 -25.66 -2.37 1.44
CA VAL A 52 -24.73 -3.49 1.25
C VAL A 52 -23.75 -3.20 0.11
N SER A 53 -24.23 -2.66 -1.01
CA SER A 53 -23.38 -2.28 -2.15
C SER A 53 -22.42 -1.16 -1.74
N ALA A 54 -22.91 -0.09 -1.13
CA ALA A 54 -22.09 1.02 -0.67
C ALA A 54 -21.01 0.57 0.35
N ALA A 55 -21.36 -0.32 1.27
CA ALA A 55 -20.40 -0.90 2.22
C ALA A 55 -19.31 -1.73 1.51
N ARG A 56 -19.69 -2.49 0.48
CA ARG A 56 -18.75 -3.25 -0.35
C ARG A 56 -17.80 -2.34 -1.11
N ASP A 57 -18.33 -1.29 -1.75
CA ASP A 57 -17.54 -0.32 -2.53
C ASP A 57 -16.55 0.44 -1.64
N LEU A 58 -16.93 0.71 -0.39
CA LEU A 58 -16.02 1.21 0.63
C LEU A 58 -15.02 0.15 1.12
N GLY A 59 -15.14 -1.12 0.68
CA GLY A 59 -14.30 -2.24 1.11
C GLY A 59 -14.43 -2.55 2.60
N ALA A 60 -15.65 -2.52 3.12
CA ALA A 60 -15.95 -2.94 4.48
C ALA A 60 -15.50 -4.38 4.75
N GLY A 61 -15.10 -4.65 5.97
CA GLY A 61 -14.78 -6.01 6.44
C GLY A 61 -15.97 -6.94 6.38
N GLY A 62 -17.16 -6.42 6.67
CA GLY A 62 -18.41 -7.15 6.61
C GLY A 62 -19.63 -6.28 6.92
N TYR A 63 -20.77 -6.91 6.75
CA TYR A 63 -22.09 -6.32 7.00
C TYR A 63 -22.92 -7.32 7.82
N LEU A 64 -23.45 -6.90 8.94
CA LEU A 64 -24.23 -7.72 9.86
C LEU A 64 -25.60 -7.09 10.10
N VAL A 65 -26.64 -7.91 10.08
CA VAL A 65 -28.02 -7.47 10.38
C VAL A 65 -28.38 -7.81 11.81
N LYS A 66 -28.89 -6.85 12.56
CA LYS A 66 -29.39 -7.05 13.93
C LYS A 66 -30.64 -7.94 13.94
N PRO A 67 -30.78 -8.86 14.90
CA PRO A 67 -29.90 -9.12 16.02
C PRO A 67 -28.65 -9.91 15.60
N VAL A 68 -27.46 -9.46 16.04
CA VAL A 68 -26.17 -10.13 15.75
C VAL A 68 -25.94 -11.19 16.81
N THR A 69 -25.64 -12.41 16.39
CA THR A 69 -25.29 -13.52 17.27
C THR A 69 -23.78 -13.79 17.23
N GLU A 70 -23.24 -14.35 18.29
CA GLU A 70 -21.83 -14.78 18.35
C GLU A 70 -21.47 -15.75 17.21
N LYS A 71 -22.40 -16.68 16.89
CA LYS A 71 -22.22 -17.64 15.79
C LYS A 71 -22.08 -17.00 14.41
N GLN A 72 -22.62 -15.81 14.21
CA GLN A 72 -22.48 -15.04 12.97
C GLN A 72 -21.26 -14.13 13.00
N LEU A 73 -21.02 -13.50 14.15
CA LEU A 73 -19.98 -12.50 14.32
C LEU A 73 -18.57 -13.12 14.21
N LEU A 74 -18.29 -14.15 14.99
CA LEU A 74 -16.93 -14.70 15.10
C LEU A 74 -16.40 -15.28 13.79
N PRO A 75 -17.14 -16.11 13.03
CA PRO A 75 -16.66 -16.62 11.75
C PRO A 75 -16.50 -15.49 10.71
N GLY A 76 -17.43 -14.54 10.68
CA GLY A 76 -17.38 -13.39 9.78
C GLY A 76 -16.16 -12.52 10.05
N LEU A 77 -15.87 -12.22 11.30
CA LEU A 77 -14.71 -11.44 11.71
C LEU A 77 -13.41 -12.19 11.38
N ALA A 78 -13.31 -13.47 11.72
CA ALA A 78 -12.13 -14.27 11.43
C ALA A 78 -11.83 -14.33 9.92
N ALA A 79 -12.84 -14.54 9.09
CA ALA A 79 -12.71 -14.56 7.64
C ALA A 79 -12.28 -13.19 7.07
N ALA A 80 -12.84 -12.09 7.58
CA ALA A 80 -12.49 -10.74 7.15
C ALA A 80 -11.06 -10.37 7.56
N LEU A 81 -10.62 -10.69 8.76
CA LEU A 81 -9.25 -10.48 9.21
C LEU A 81 -8.25 -11.29 8.37
N ALA A 82 -8.55 -12.57 8.12
CA ALA A 82 -7.70 -13.41 7.28
C ALA A 82 -7.57 -12.84 5.86
N ARG A 83 -8.68 -12.39 5.27
CA ARG A 83 -8.69 -11.74 3.94
C ARG A 83 -7.89 -10.44 3.94
N ASN A 84 -8.08 -9.58 4.96
CA ASN A 84 -7.37 -8.31 5.05
C ASN A 84 -5.85 -8.54 5.14
N ARG A 85 -5.41 -9.46 5.99
CA ARG A 85 -3.99 -9.82 6.12
C ARG A 85 -3.40 -10.41 4.83
N ALA A 86 -4.17 -11.22 4.11
CA ALA A 86 -3.75 -11.76 2.81
C ALA A 86 -3.59 -10.63 1.76
N MET A 87 -4.55 -9.71 1.71
CA MET A 87 -4.49 -8.55 0.79
C MET A 87 -3.32 -7.62 1.13
N GLU A 88 -3.05 -7.40 2.41
CA GLU A 88 -1.92 -6.58 2.83
C GLU A 88 -0.58 -7.19 2.45
N ARG A 89 -0.42 -8.52 2.61
CA ARG A 89 0.78 -9.23 2.12
C ARG A 89 0.95 -9.06 0.61
N ILE A 90 -0.11 -9.25 -0.17
CA ILE A 90 -0.04 -9.06 -1.63
C ILE A 90 0.37 -7.62 -1.98
N ARG A 91 -0.15 -6.61 -1.28
CA ARG A 91 0.25 -5.22 -1.49
C ARG A 91 1.72 -4.99 -1.19
N GLN A 92 2.22 -5.55 -0.09
CA GLN A 92 3.63 -5.47 0.29
C GLN A 92 4.53 -6.17 -0.74
N ASP A 93 4.15 -7.36 -1.20
CA ASP A 93 4.88 -8.09 -2.23
C ASP A 93 4.90 -7.32 -3.55
N CYS A 94 3.77 -6.73 -3.97
CA CYS A 94 3.69 -5.88 -5.16
C CYS A 94 4.59 -4.64 -5.03
N ALA A 95 4.54 -3.94 -3.90
CA ALA A 95 5.38 -2.75 -3.67
C ALA A 95 6.87 -3.11 -3.69
N GLU A 96 7.24 -4.26 -3.14
CA GLU A 96 8.61 -4.75 -3.17
C GLU A 96 9.09 -5.06 -4.60
N VAL A 97 8.24 -5.74 -5.40
CA VAL A 97 8.55 -6.02 -6.81
C VAL A 97 8.67 -4.72 -7.62
N GLU A 98 7.77 -3.76 -7.44
CA GLU A 98 7.84 -2.45 -8.08
C GLU A 98 9.13 -1.71 -7.72
N ARG A 99 9.55 -1.77 -6.46
CA ARG A 99 10.82 -1.20 -5.98
C ARG A 99 12.00 -1.86 -6.70
N GLN A 100 12.05 -3.19 -6.76
CA GLN A 100 13.14 -3.92 -7.43
C GLN A 100 13.23 -3.59 -8.92
N ILE A 101 12.08 -3.51 -9.61
CA ILE A 101 12.03 -3.10 -11.03
C ILE A 101 12.57 -1.68 -11.19
N SER A 102 12.18 -0.74 -10.33
CA SER A 102 12.65 0.64 -10.37
C SER A 102 14.15 0.74 -10.14
N GLU A 103 14.67 0.02 -9.15
CA GLU A 103 16.10 -0.04 -8.85
C GLU A 103 16.90 -0.63 -10.01
N HIS A 104 16.40 -1.73 -10.61
CA HIS A 104 17.03 -2.34 -11.78
C HIS A 104 17.08 -1.38 -12.98
N ARG A 105 15.96 -0.70 -13.27
CA ARG A 105 15.91 0.30 -14.35
C ARG A 105 16.88 1.44 -14.11
N THR A 106 17.01 1.93 -12.88
CA THR A 106 17.96 2.98 -12.52
C THR A 106 19.39 2.52 -12.75
N LEU A 107 19.73 1.32 -12.35
CA LEU A 107 21.07 0.74 -12.56
C LEU A 107 21.39 0.53 -14.05
N GLU A 108 20.44 0.04 -14.83
CA GLU A 108 20.63 -0.14 -16.28
C GLU A 108 20.83 1.20 -17.01
N ARG A 109 20.06 2.22 -16.64
CA ARG A 109 20.24 3.58 -17.18
C ARG A 109 21.62 4.15 -16.82
N ALA A 110 22.06 3.97 -15.58
CA ALA A 110 23.38 4.41 -15.15
C ALA A 110 24.50 3.68 -15.91
N LYS A 111 24.37 2.37 -16.12
CA LYS A 111 25.30 1.58 -16.95
C LYS A 111 25.38 2.16 -18.37
N CYS A 112 24.25 2.39 -19.02
CA CYS A 112 24.24 2.98 -20.36
C CYS A 112 24.96 4.35 -20.37
N ALA A 113 24.68 5.22 -19.41
CA ALA A 113 25.35 6.52 -19.30
C ALA A 113 26.87 6.40 -19.13
N VAL A 114 27.34 5.45 -18.31
CA VAL A 114 28.77 5.18 -18.13
C VAL A 114 29.40 4.60 -19.39
N MET A 115 28.73 3.65 -20.05
CA MET A 115 29.20 3.07 -21.32
C MET A 115 29.42 4.17 -22.39
N GLU A 116 28.50 5.10 -22.51
CA GLU A 116 28.61 6.20 -23.48
C GLU A 116 29.73 7.18 -23.15
N ARG A 117 29.87 7.55 -21.88
CA ARG A 117 30.84 8.54 -21.41
C ARG A 117 32.26 8.03 -21.37
N GLU A 118 32.44 6.83 -20.81
CA GLU A 118 33.74 6.24 -20.55
C GLU A 118 34.18 5.27 -21.67
N LYS A 119 33.33 5.06 -22.69
CA LYS A 119 33.56 4.11 -23.81
C LYS A 119 33.82 2.67 -23.34
N LEU A 120 33.11 2.26 -22.27
CA LEU A 120 33.23 0.93 -21.66
C LEU A 120 32.18 -0.03 -22.22
N ASN A 121 32.46 -1.32 -22.10
CA ASN A 121 31.42 -2.34 -22.31
C ASN A 121 30.51 -2.49 -21.07
N ALA A 122 29.42 -3.25 -21.19
CA ALA A 122 28.41 -3.36 -20.13
C ALA A 122 28.94 -3.95 -18.81
N GLY A 123 29.90 -4.87 -18.87
CA GLY A 123 30.55 -5.47 -17.70
C GLY A 123 31.42 -4.45 -16.99
N ASP A 124 32.32 -3.83 -17.71
CA ASP A 124 33.24 -2.83 -17.17
C ASP A 124 32.50 -1.60 -16.63
N ALA A 125 31.37 -1.21 -17.25
CA ALA A 125 30.53 -0.10 -16.76
C ALA A 125 29.89 -0.41 -15.39
N LEU A 126 29.47 -1.65 -15.16
CA LEU A 126 28.96 -2.06 -13.85
C LEU A 126 30.05 -2.08 -12.79
N ASP A 127 31.23 -2.59 -13.13
CA ASP A 127 32.38 -2.62 -12.22
C ASP A 127 32.91 -1.22 -11.91
N PHE A 128 32.85 -0.32 -12.88
CA PHE A 128 33.10 1.11 -12.67
C PHE A 128 32.13 1.71 -11.62
N LEU A 129 30.83 1.48 -11.77
CA LEU A 129 29.83 1.98 -10.81
C LEU A 129 30.04 1.41 -9.41
N ARG A 130 30.38 0.11 -9.30
CA ARG A 130 30.72 -0.53 -8.02
C ARG A 130 31.94 0.10 -7.35
N ARG A 131 33.00 0.29 -8.09
CA ARG A 131 34.23 0.93 -7.59
C ARG A 131 33.96 2.34 -7.08
N VAL A 132 33.20 3.14 -7.83
CA VAL A 132 32.82 4.50 -7.39
C VAL A 132 31.98 4.44 -6.11
N ALA A 133 31.07 3.46 -6.00
CA ALA A 133 30.27 3.26 -4.80
C ALA A 133 31.13 2.95 -3.56
N GLU A 134 32.13 2.10 -3.71
CA GLU A 134 33.10 1.75 -2.65
C GLU A 134 33.95 2.97 -2.26
N GLU A 135 34.53 3.67 -3.23
CA GLU A 135 35.34 4.86 -3.00
C GLU A 135 34.59 5.98 -2.27
N LYS A 136 33.33 6.19 -2.66
CA LYS A 136 32.45 7.20 -2.06
C LYS A 136 31.76 6.72 -0.80
N ARG A 137 31.87 5.43 -0.45
CA ARG A 137 31.13 4.77 0.66
C ARG A 137 29.64 5.00 0.57
N MET A 138 29.09 4.91 -0.63
CA MET A 138 27.68 5.11 -0.92
C MET A 138 27.05 3.84 -1.49
N PRO A 139 25.75 3.61 -1.26
CA PRO A 139 25.03 2.51 -1.91
C PRO A 139 25.11 2.63 -3.43
N LEU A 140 25.29 1.49 -4.13
CA LEU A 140 25.38 1.43 -5.59
C LEU A 140 24.21 2.11 -6.29
N LEU A 141 22.98 1.93 -5.76
CA LEU A 141 21.78 2.57 -6.29
C LEU A 141 21.88 4.09 -6.24
N LYS A 142 22.44 4.63 -5.15
CA LYS A 142 22.61 6.09 -5.01
C LYS A 142 23.61 6.67 -6.01
N ILE A 143 24.67 5.93 -6.28
CA ILE A 143 25.61 6.27 -7.35
C ILE A 143 24.91 6.22 -8.72
N ALA A 144 24.11 5.17 -8.98
CA ALA A 144 23.35 5.03 -10.21
C ALA A 144 22.38 6.22 -10.42
N GLU A 145 21.68 6.65 -9.37
CA GLU A 145 20.82 7.84 -9.42
C GLU A 145 21.60 9.11 -9.81
N LEU A 146 22.78 9.31 -9.24
CA LEU A 146 23.63 10.47 -9.56
C LEU A 146 24.08 10.45 -11.02
N PHE A 147 24.47 9.29 -11.55
CA PHE A 147 24.87 9.16 -12.95
C PHE A 147 23.70 9.37 -13.93
N THR A 148 22.47 9.00 -13.53
CA THR A 148 21.27 9.22 -14.35
C THR A 148 20.73 10.66 -14.28
N ALA A 149 21.03 11.40 -13.21
CA ALA A 149 20.61 12.79 -13.04
C ALA A 149 21.53 13.80 -13.76
N LEU A 150 22.71 13.39 -14.21
CA LEU A 150 23.62 14.28 -14.94
C LEU A 150 23.10 14.55 -16.36
N PRO A 151 23.17 15.82 -16.85
CA PRO A 151 22.74 16.16 -18.21
C PRO A 151 23.57 15.39 -19.25
N GLY A 152 22.92 14.60 -20.08
CA GLY A 152 23.53 13.73 -21.09
C GLY A 152 23.10 12.26 -21.00
N ALA A 153 22.32 11.89 -19.98
CA ALA A 153 21.75 10.53 -19.81
C ALA A 153 20.30 10.48 -20.29
N SER A 154 19.98 10.96 -21.49
CA SER A 154 18.68 10.68 -22.12
C SER A 154 18.84 9.49 -23.06
N PRO A 155 18.18 8.36 -22.80
CA PRO A 155 17.77 7.50 -23.88
C PRO A 155 16.43 8.07 -24.39
N GLU A 156 16.45 8.80 -25.48
CA GLU A 156 15.28 8.97 -26.33
C GLU A 156 14.95 7.64 -26.98
N GLN A 157 13.61 7.31 -26.88
CA GLN A 157 12.80 6.34 -27.58
C GLN A 157 12.76 4.93 -27.01
#